data_190382868f9228a295cb1e2e31c14ec2
#
_entry.id   190382868f9228a295cb1e2e31c14ec2
#
_cell.length_a   1.000
_cell.length_b   1.000
_cell.length_c   1.000
_cell.angle_alpha   90.00
_cell.angle_beta   90.00
_cell.angle_gamma   90.00
#
_symmetry.space_group_name_H-M   'P 1'
#
loop_
_entity.id
_entity.type
_entity.pdbx_description
1 polymer ?
#
loop_
_entity_poly.entity_id
_entity_poly.type
_entity_poly.pdbx_seq_one_letter_code
_entity_poly.pdbx_strand_id
1 'polypeptide(L)'
;LGNQQVSNYAWIETITGNKTNDYTFDYIENGKYSSISDPISDGLTWETVTTYDVGLDLSFFDTRFNLTVDGYIRDTKNMLTTSLTLPDVYGAKTPKANCADLRTKGWELTVSWNDSFNLLGKPFNYNVGATVGDYVTHITKYHNPDGLISEHYAGKKLGDVWGYHVEGLFKTDREAAEYQATINDEAVNKRV
;
A
#
# COMPACT_ATOMS: atom_id res chain seq x y z
N LEU A 1 14.44 -3.63 3.64
CA LEU A 1 13.30 -4.43 3.19
C LEU A 1 12.80 -4.06 1.79
N GLY A 2 13.04 -2.85 1.30
CA GLY A 2 12.65 -2.40 -0.04
C GLY A 2 13.25 -3.23 -1.19
N ASN A 3 14.31 -3.94 -0.93
CA ASN A 3 14.99 -4.76 -1.94
C ASN A 3 14.26 -6.04 -2.36
N GLN A 4 13.21 -6.44 -1.66
CA GLN A 4 12.42 -7.62 -2.04
C GLN A 4 11.62 -7.39 -3.34
N GLN A 5 11.48 -6.14 -3.77
CA GLN A 5 10.76 -5.79 -5.00
C GLN A 5 11.64 -5.73 -6.25
N VAL A 6 12.94 -5.90 -6.12
CA VAL A 6 13.89 -5.86 -7.22
C VAL A 6 14.79 -7.10 -7.20
N SER A 7 15.29 -7.50 -8.37
CA SER A 7 16.26 -8.60 -8.47
C SER A 7 17.58 -8.22 -7.80
N ASN A 8 18.41 -9.23 -7.44
CA ASN A 8 19.71 -9.02 -6.80
C ASN A 8 20.67 -8.14 -7.63
N TYR A 9 20.44 -8.02 -8.92
CA TYR A 9 21.26 -7.26 -9.86
C TYR A 9 20.42 -6.21 -10.62
N ALA A 10 19.45 -5.58 -9.92
CA ALA A 10 18.55 -4.59 -10.50
C ALA A 10 19.24 -3.35 -11.09
N TRP A 11 20.51 -3.17 -10.82
CA TRP A 11 21.37 -2.07 -11.27
C TRP A 11 22.23 -2.43 -12.49
N ILE A 12 22.09 -3.65 -13.03
CA ILE A 12 22.83 -4.11 -14.21
C ILE A 12 21.84 -4.39 -15.34
N GLU A 13 22.04 -3.74 -16.48
CA GLU A 13 21.34 -4.11 -17.70
C GLU A 13 21.77 -5.50 -18.14
N THR A 14 20.82 -6.34 -18.46
CA THR A 14 21.06 -7.72 -18.88
C THR A 14 20.48 -7.98 -20.28
N ILE A 15 21.17 -8.82 -21.03
CA ILE A 15 20.68 -9.34 -22.30
C ILE A 15 20.27 -10.78 -22.11
N THR A 16 19.01 -11.09 -22.34
CA THR A 16 18.50 -12.47 -22.34
C THR A 16 18.50 -13.00 -23.77
N GLY A 17 19.35 -13.95 -24.05
CA GLY A 17 19.43 -14.61 -25.35
C GLY A 17 18.58 -15.86 -25.46
N ASN A 18 18.56 -16.45 -26.65
CA ASN A 18 17.89 -17.72 -26.97
C ASN A 18 16.36 -17.74 -26.77
N LYS A 19 15.70 -16.60 -26.82
CA LYS A 19 14.25 -16.57 -26.88
C LYS A 19 13.76 -16.99 -28.28
N THR A 20 12.68 -17.75 -28.34
CA THR A 20 12.00 -18.12 -29.60
C THR A 20 10.71 -17.33 -29.72
N ASN A 21 10.40 -16.84 -30.90
CA ASN A 21 9.09 -16.26 -31.19
C ASN A 21 8.10 -17.35 -31.57
N ASP A 22 6.83 -17.16 -31.21
CA ASP A 22 5.74 -18.08 -31.56
C ASP A 22 5.24 -17.88 -33.02
N TYR A 23 5.89 -17.02 -33.79
CA TYR A 23 5.54 -16.77 -35.19
C TYR A 23 6.40 -17.63 -36.12
N THR A 24 5.73 -18.41 -36.97
CA THR A 24 6.36 -19.14 -38.04
C THR A 24 6.16 -18.32 -39.35
N PHE A 25 7.24 -17.79 -39.89
CA PHE A 25 7.21 -17.18 -41.22
C PHE A 25 7.61 -18.25 -42.25
N ASP A 26 6.74 -18.48 -43.20
CA ASP A 26 7.01 -19.31 -44.39
C ASP A 26 7.60 -20.70 -44.07
N TYR A 27 7.04 -21.40 -43.06
CA TYR A 27 7.49 -22.74 -42.58
C TYR A 27 8.94 -22.81 -42.13
N ILE A 28 9.61 -21.68 -41.92
CA ILE A 28 10.96 -21.64 -41.36
C ILE A 28 10.86 -21.59 -39.84
N GLU A 29 11.64 -22.45 -39.13
CA GLU A 29 11.76 -22.39 -37.69
C GLU A 29 12.09 -20.99 -37.21
N ASN A 30 11.40 -20.54 -36.16
CA ASN A 30 11.57 -19.23 -35.58
C ASN A 30 13.03 -18.96 -35.21
N GLY A 31 13.57 -17.90 -35.72
CA GLY A 31 14.91 -17.44 -35.32
C GLY A 31 14.98 -17.15 -33.83
N LYS A 32 16.11 -17.48 -33.23
CA LYS A 32 16.39 -17.10 -31.84
C LYS A 32 16.68 -15.60 -31.79
N TYR A 33 16.09 -14.92 -30.81
CA TYR A 33 16.33 -13.50 -30.60
C TYR A 33 16.82 -13.24 -29.16
N SER A 34 17.40 -12.08 -28.97
CA SER A 34 17.81 -11.58 -27.66
C SER A 34 16.97 -10.38 -27.30
N SER A 35 16.62 -10.28 -26.01
CA SER A 35 15.92 -9.10 -25.49
C SER A 35 16.79 -8.40 -24.44
N ILE A 36 16.77 -7.08 -24.47
CA ILE A 36 17.35 -6.25 -23.41
C ILE A 36 16.40 -6.22 -22.22
N SER A 37 16.93 -6.13 -21.01
CA SER A 37 16.11 -5.91 -19.80
C SER A 37 15.36 -4.59 -19.87
N ASP A 38 14.34 -4.46 -19.02
CA ASP A 38 13.67 -3.17 -18.82
C ASP A 38 14.67 -2.10 -18.36
N PRO A 39 14.43 -0.81 -18.69
CA PRO A 39 15.30 0.29 -18.29
C PRO A 39 15.53 0.33 -16.77
N ILE A 40 16.71 0.74 -16.39
CA ILE A 40 17.13 0.88 -14.98
C ILE A 40 17.18 2.35 -14.64
N SER A 41 16.74 2.70 -13.43
CA SER A 41 16.90 4.07 -12.91
C SER A 41 18.31 4.28 -12.40
N ASP A 42 18.97 5.35 -12.85
CA ASP A 42 20.34 5.71 -12.45
C ASP A 42 20.44 6.08 -10.94
N GLY A 43 19.32 6.43 -10.32
CA GLY A 43 19.25 6.90 -8.93
C GLY A 43 18.79 5.86 -7.92
N LEU A 44 18.95 4.55 -8.19
CA LEU A 44 18.56 3.52 -7.24
C LEU A 44 19.36 3.59 -5.95
N THR A 45 18.67 3.69 -4.82
CA THR A 45 19.25 3.69 -3.48
C THR A 45 18.45 2.81 -2.52
N TRP A 46 18.99 2.63 -1.33
CA TRP A 46 18.34 1.86 -0.28
C TRP A 46 17.15 2.62 0.32
N GLU A 47 16.11 1.88 0.59
CA GLU A 47 15.02 2.35 1.44
C GLU A 47 15.52 2.54 2.87
N THR A 48 15.14 3.64 3.49
CA THR A 48 15.51 3.97 4.87
C THR A 48 14.27 4.02 5.75
N VAL A 49 14.29 3.22 6.82
CA VAL A 49 13.22 3.21 7.83
C VAL A 49 13.76 3.77 9.13
N THR A 50 13.14 4.84 9.63
CA THR A 50 13.44 5.44 10.93
C THR A 50 12.20 5.33 11.81
N THR A 51 12.33 4.73 12.99
CA THR A 51 11.25 4.62 13.96
C THR A 51 11.62 5.37 15.23
N TYR A 52 10.71 6.21 15.69
CA TYR A 52 10.72 6.81 17.02
C TYR A 52 9.64 6.12 17.82
N ASP A 53 10.01 5.56 18.96
CA ASP A 53 9.12 4.79 19.82
C ASP A 53 9.25 5.29 21.26
N VAL A 54 8.10 5.40 21.93
CA VAL A 54 8.03 5.75 23.36
C VAL A 54 7.06 4.79 24.01
N GLY A 55 7.58 3.96 24.92
CA GLY A 55 6.82 2.97 25.69
C GLY A 55 6.82 3.25 27.18
N LEU A 56 5.77 2.83 27.83
CA LEU A 56 5.61 2.88 29.28
C LEU A 56 5.05 1.57 29.79
N ASP A 57 5.81 0.92 30.68
CA ASP A 57 5.41 -0.30 31.38
C ASP A 57 5.09 0.02 32.83
N LEU A 58 3.90 -0.32 33.27
CA LEU A 58 3.43 -0.13 34.62
C LEU A 58 2.94 -1.45 35.24
N SER A 59 3.31 -1.71 36.47
CA SER A 59 2.84 -2.85 37.22
C SER A 59 2.26 -2.40 38.58
N PHE A 60 1.07 -2.91 38.91
CA PHE A 60 0.36 -2.58 40.13
C PHE A 60 -0.07 -3.85 40.84
N PHE A 61 -0.41 -3.72 42.14
CA PHE A 61 -0.94 -4.80 43.01
C PHE A 61 -0.03 -6.04 43.06
N ASP A 62 1.25 -5.82 43.39
CA ASP A 62 2.26 -6.88 43.43
C ASP A 62 2.37 -7.66 42.10
N THR A 63 2.43 -6.92 41.01
CA THR A 63 2.52 -7.44 39.63
C THR A 63 1.28 -8.19 39.13
N ARG A 64 0.15 -8.09 39.81
CA ARG A 64 -1.09 -8.69 39.32
C ARG A 64 -1.66 -7.97 38.14
N PHE A 65 -1.64 -6.64 38.13
CA PHE A 65 -2.06 -5.80 36.99
C PHE A 65 -0.83 -5.24 36.28
N ASN A 66 -0.71 -5.53 35.00
CA ASN A 66 0.35 -4.99 34.16
C ASN A 66 -0.29 -4.25 33.00
N LEU A 67 0.26 -3.08 32.71
CA LEU A 67 -0.14 -2.17 31.65
C LEU A 67 1.09 -1.78 30.85
N THR A 68 1.10 -2.04 29.55
CA THR A 68 2.09 -1.56 28.60
C THR A 68 1.40 -0.64 27.59
N VAL A 69 1.95 0.54 27.40
CA VAL A 69 1.46 1.53 26.43
C VAL A 69 2.63 1.93 25.56
N ASP A 70 2.50 1.79 24.25
CA ASP A 70 3.50 2.20 23.28
C ASP A 70 2.89 3.15 22.25
N GLY A 71 3.68 4.15 21.89
CA GLY A 71 3.34 5.06 20.81
C GLY A 71 4.53 5.26 19.86
N TYR A 72 4.33 5.16 18.55
CA TYR A 72 5.42 5.23 17.60
C TYR A 72 5.12 6.06 16.37
N ILE A 73 6.19 6.60 15.79
CA ILE A 73 6.20 7.22 14.47
C ILE A 73 7.27 6.52 13.64
N ARG A 74 6.89 5.99 12.49
CA ARG A 74 7.79 5.33 11.55
C ARG A 74 7.80 6.09 10.24
N ASP A 75 8.95 6.61 9.86
CA ASP A 75 9.21 7.25 8.58
C ASP A 75 9.93 6.25 7.66
N THR A 76 9.32 5.95 6.53
CA THR A 76 9.93 5.14 5.46
C THR A 76 10.22 6.07 4.29
N LYS A 77 11.48 6.22 3.94
CA LYS A 77 11.95 7.12 2.88
C LYS A 77 12.60 6.35 1.74
N ASN A 78 12.58 6.95 0.56
CA ASN A 78 13.19 6.40 -0.64
C ASN A 78 12.62 5.03 -1.01
N MET A 79 11.32 4.83 -0.84
CA MET A 79 10.67 3.58 -1.27
C MET A 79 10.72 3.42 -2.78
N LEU A 80 11.03 2.21 -3.21
CA LEU A 80 11.03 1.82 -4.61
C LEU A 80 9.61 1.63 -5.11
N THR A 81 9.22 2.46 -6.07
CA THR A 81 7.93 2.34 -6.75
C THR A 81 8.04 2.76 -8.21
N THR A 82 7.03 2.51 -8.99
CA THR A 82 6.95 3.00 -10.37
C THR A 82 6.79 4.52 -10.34
N SER A 83 7.73 5.25 -10.95
CA SER A 83 7.82 6.71 -10.79
C SER A 83 7.00 7.51 -11.79
N LEU A 84 7.01 7.10 -13.03
CA LEU A 84 6.38 7.81 -14.15
C LEU A 84 5.78 6.79 -15.10
N THR A 85 4.62 7.10 -15.65
CA THR A 85 4.08 6.33 -16.78
C THR A 85 4.83 6.76 -18.03
N LEU A 86 5.56 5.83 -18.63
CA LEU A 86 6.17 6.07 -19.94
C LEU A 86 5.09 5.96 -21.02
N PRO A 87 5.18 6.76 -22.09
CA PRO A 87 4.29 6.59 -23.23
C PRO A 87 4.42 5.18 -23.84
N ASP A 88 3.32 4.60 -24.31
CA ASP A 88 3.29 3.24 -24.88
C ASP A 88 4.28 3.07 -26.05
N VAL A 89 4.54 4.14 -26.78
CA VAL A 89 5.53 4.17 -27.88
C VAL A 89 6.96 3.92 -27.44
N TYR A 90 7.25 4.01 -26.14
CA TYR A 90 8.59 3.73 -25.61
C TYR A 90 8.95 2.25 -25.70
N GLY A 91 7.95 1.36 -25.70
CA GLY A 91 8.13 -0.07 -25.92
C GLY A 91 8.81 -0.84 -24.78
N ALA A 92 8.96 -0.24 -23.60
CA ALA A 92 9.52 -0.87 -22.41
C ALA A 92 8.74 -0.46 -21.16
N LYS A 93 8.88 -1.26 -20.09
CA LYS A 93 8.22 -0.96 -18.81
C LYS A 93 8.89 0.22 -18.13
N THR A 94 8.09 0.96 -17.39
CA THR A 94 8.60 2.05 -16.54
C THR A 94 9.57 1.51 -15.48
N PRO A 95 10.78 2.08 -15.38
CA PRO A 95 11.72 1.68 -14.34
C PRO A 95 11.20 2.04 -12.94
N LYS A 96 11.56 1.24 -11.96
CA LYS A 96 11.33 1.59 -10.56
C LYS A 96 12.36 2.64 -10.11
N ALA A 97 11.90 3.60 -9.32
CA ALA A 97 12.74 4.63 -8.72
C ALA A 97 12.39 4.84 -7.24
N ASN A 98 13.28 5.45 -6.49
CA ASN A 98 13.09 5.80 -5.08
C ASN A 98 12.31 7.12 -4.98
N CYS A 99 11.01 7.09 -5.25
CA CYS A 99 10.18 8.27 -5.42
C CYS A 99 9.00 8.39 -4.46
N ALA A 100 8.87 7.50 -3.49
CA ALA A 100 7.79 7.53 -2.52
C ALA A 100 8.33 7.53 -1.08
N ASP A 101 7.66 8.28 -0.21
CA ASP A 101 7.90 8.31 1.23
C ASP A 101 6.58 8.10 1.97
N LEU A 102 6.64 7.38 3.09
CA LEU A 102 5.50 7.12 3.97
C LEU A 102 5.79 7.54 5.40
N ARG A 103 4.74 7.93 6.11
CA ARG A 103 4.77 8.11 7.57
C ARG A 103 3.65 7.33 8.21
N THR A 104 4.00 6.42 9.10
CA THR A 104 3.06 5.67 9.93
C THR A 104 3.11 6.20 11.35
N LYS A 105 1.95 6.47 11.94
CA LYS A 105 1.79 6.78 13.36
C LYS A 105 0.89 5.71 13.94
N GLY A 106 1.28 5.13 15.06
CA GLY A 106 0.52 4.08 15.73
C GLY A 106 0.68 4.13 17.23
N TRP A 107 -0.19 3.40 17.90
CA TRP A 107 -0.15 3.16 19.34
C TRP A 107 -0.61 1.74 19.64
N GLU A 108 -0.08 1.20 20.72
CA GLU A 108 -0.41 -0.13 21.22
C GLU A 108 -0.66 -0.08 22.72
N LEU A 109 -1.63 -0.84 23.19
CA LEU A 109 -2.00 -0.96 24.58
C LEU A 109 -2.15 -2.44 24.92
N THR A 110 -1.39 -2.90 25.90
CA THR A 110 -1.51 -4.26 26.44
C THR A 110 -1.84 -4.18 27.91
N VAL A 111 -2.88 -4.89 28.30
CA VAL A 111 -3.32 -5.01 29.70
C VAL A 111 -3.33 -6.48 30.07
N SER A 112 -2.79 -6.83 31.23
CA SER A 112 -2.89 -8.17 31.74
C SER A 112 -3.17 -8.18 33.25
N TRP A 113 -3.95 -9.17 33.67
CA TRP A 113 -4.24 -9.46 35.08
C TRP A 113 -3.84 -10.89 35.39
N ASN A 114 -3.01 -11.05 36.44
CA ASN A 114 -2.55 -12.33 36.92
C ASN A 114 -3.01 -12.47 38.37
N ASP A 115 -3.66 -13.57 38.72
CA ASP A 115 -4.02 -13.81 40.11
C ASP A 115 -4.08 -15.30 40.42
N SER A 116 -4.14 -15.62 41.71
CA SER A 116 -4.25 -16.99 42.21
C SER A 116 -5.17 -17.06 43.40
N PHE A 117 -5.98 -18.10 43.48
CA PHE A 117 -6.83 -18.41 44.60
C PHE A 117 -6.93 -19.93 44.85
N ASN A 118 -7.35 -20.33 46.05
CA ASN A 118 -7.55 -21.72 46.33
C ASN A 118 -8.95 -22.18 45.90
N LEU A 119 -9.00 -23.11 44.95
CA LEU A 119 -10.22 -23.75 44.51
C LEU A 119 -10.25 -25.21 44.97
N LEU A 120 -11.23 -25.54 45.83
CA LEU A 120 -11.38 -26.90 46.40
C LEU A 120 -10.10 -27.43 47.04
N GLY A 121 -9.36 -26.57 47.75
CA GLY A 121 -8.12 -26.94 48.45
C GLY A 121 -6.88 -27.06 47.56
N LYS A 122 -6.98 -26.69 46.26
CA LYS A 122 -5.86 -26.65 45.32
C LYS A 122 -5.61 -25.22 44.82
N PRO A 123 -4.36 -24.80 44.64
CA PRO A 123 -4.07 -23.48 44.06
C PRO A 123 -4.50 -23.43 42.59
N PHE A 124 -5.30 -22.42 42.25
CA PHE A 124 -5.72 -22.11 40.89
C PHE A 124 -5.10 -20.77 40.49
N ASN A 125 -4.26 -20.80 39.46
CA ASN A 125 -3.61 -19.63 38.92
C ASN A 125 -4.26 -19.29 37.56
N TYR A 126 -4.53 -18.01 37.30
CA TYR A 126 -5.08 -17.56 36.05
C TYR A 126 -4.40 -16.27 35.56
N ASN A 127 -4.37 -16.13 34.27
CA ASN A 127 -3.95 -14.93 33.58
C ASN A 127 -5.02 -14.55 32.54
N VAL A 128 -5.39 -13.28 32.52
CA VAL A 128 -6.28 -12.69 31.50
C VAL A 128 -5.62 -11.46 30.97
N GLY A 129 -5.52 -11.37 29.66
CA GLY A 129 -4.91 -10.23 28.98
C GLY A 129 -5.66 -9.84 27.73
N ALA A 130 -5.49 -8.58 27.36
CA ALA A 130 -6.00 -8.01 26.11
C ALA A 130 -4.95 -7.04 25.54
N THR A 131 -4.81 -7.06 24.23
CA THR A 131 -3.99 -6.10 23.49
C THR A 131 -4.87 -5.42 22.44
N VAL A 132 -4.77 -4.10 22.37
CA VAL A 132 -5.43 -3.29 21.35
C VAL A 132 -4.41 -2.30 20.79
N GLY A 133 -4.46 -2.06 19.49
CA GLY A 133 -3.61 -1.08 18.84
C GLY A 133 -4.25 -0.60 17.54
N ASP A 134 -3.84 0.57 17.12
CA ASP A 134 -4.25 1.14 15.84
C ASP A 134 -3.11 1.95 15.22
N TYR A 135 -3.10 2.05 13.91
CA TYR A 135 -2.13 2.86 13.19
C TYR A 135 -2.73 3.50 11.94
N VAL A 136 -2.15 4.63 11.56
CA VAL A 136 -2.51 5.35 10.34
C VAL A 136 -1.24 5.63 9.56
N THR A 137 -1.26 5.31 8.27
CA THR A 137 -0.16 5.57 7.35
C THR A 137 -0.56 6.62 6.32
N HIS A 138 0.26 7.66 6.18
CA HIS A 138 0.10 8.69 5.16
C HIS A 138 1.28 8.67 4.20
N ILE A 139 0.97 8.91 2.93
CA ILE A 139 1.97 9.14 1.90
C ILE A 139 2.49 10.56 2.09
N THR A 140 3.79 10.72 2.36
CA THR A 140 4.40 12.04 2.55
C THR A 140 5.05 12.58 1.28
N LYS A 141 5.43 11.68 0.36
CA LYS A 141 5.95 12.03 -0.95
C LYS A 141 5.52 10.99 -1.97
N TYR A 142 5.04 11.44 -3.10
CA TYR A 142 4.75 10.62 -4.28
C TYR A 142 4.70 11.51 -5.51
N HIS A 143 5.10 10.98 -6.67
CA HIS A 143 5.05 11.71 -7.92
C HIS A 143 3.69 11.52 -8.57
N ASN A 144 2.85 12.54 -8.52
CA ASN A 144 1.53 12.59 -9.16
C ASN A 144 1.33 13.99 -9.74
N PRO A 145 1.93 14.29 -10.92
CA PRO A 145 1.89 15.61 -11.52
C PRO A 145 0.48 16.01 -11.99
N ASP A 146 -0.33 15.04 -12.37
CA ASP A 146 -1.68 15.28 -12.87
C ASP A 146 -2.73 15.42 -11.77
N GLY A 147 -2.34 15.21 -10.51
CA GLY A 147 -3.22 15.34 -9.36
C GLY A 147 -4.38 14.34 -9.33
N LEU A 148 -4.20 13.17 -9.95
CA LEU A 148 -5.23 12.14 -10.03
C LEU A 148 -5.52 11.54 -8.65
N ILE A 149 -6.75 11.68 -8.16
CA ILE A 149 -7.17 11.13 -6.86
C ILE A 149 -7.29 9.61 -6.85
N SER A 150 -7.43 8.97 -8.02
CA SER A 150 -7.40 7.51 -8.18
C SER A 150 -6.03 6.92 -7.91
N GLU A 151 -4.98 7.70 -8.07
CA GLU A 151 -3.60 7.31 -7.82
C GLU A 151 -3.14 7.64 -6.40
N HIS A 152 -1.88 7.35 -6.11
CA HIS A 152 -1.22 7.80 -4.90
C HIS A 152 -0.81 9.27 -5.02
N TYR A 153 -0.93 10.02 -3.95
CA TYR A 153 -0.50 11.42 -3.86
C TYR A 153 -0.05 11.77 -2.43
N ALA A 154 0.76 12.81 -2.29
CA ALA A 154 1.20 13.27 -0.98
C ALA A 154 0.01 13.77 -0.15
N GLY A 155 -0.10 13.29 1.10
CA GLY A 155 -1.22 13.55 2.01
C GLY A 155 -2.30 12.46 2.02
N LYS A 156 -2.34 11.55 1.04
CA LYS A 156 -3.30 10.45 1.01
C LYS A 156 -3.04 9.48 2.16
N LYS A 157 -4.11 9.10 2.86
CA LYS A 157 -4.07 7.98 3.80
C LYS A 157 -3.99 6.67 3.03
N LEU A 158 -3.05 5.80 3.39
CA LEU A 158 -2.93 4.50 2.76
C LEU A 158 -4.11 3.61 3.19
N GLY A 159 -4.75 2.98 2.21
CA GLY A 159 -5.95 2.17 2.43
C GLY A 159 -7.27 2.91 2.18
N ASP A 160 -7.25 4.21 1.93
CA ASP A 160 -8.46 4.93 1.52
C ASP A 160 -8.94 4.44 0.16
N VAL A 161 -10.21 4.07 0.10
CA VAL A 161 -10.90 3.65 -1.12
C VAL A 161 -11.87 4.77 -1.53
N TRP A 162 -11.66 5.30 -2.73
CA TRP A 162 -12.55 6.27 -3.31
C TRP A 162 -13.68 5.58 -4.07
N GLY A 163 -14.90 6.05 -3.87
CA GLY A 163 -16.08 5.53 -4.56
C GLY A 163 -17.17 6.59 -4.65
N TYR A 164 -18.19 6.29 -5.42
CA TYR A 164 -19.37 7.12 -5.51
C TYR A 164 -20.35 6.76 -4.40
N HIS A 165 -20.92 7.77 -3.76
CA HIS A 165 -22.06 7.59 -2.87
C HIS A 165 -23.33 7.45 -3.73
N VAL A 166 -23.97 6.30 -3.65
CA VAL A 166 -25.24 6.05 -4.36
C VAL A 166 -26.38 6.58 -3.50
N GLU A 167 -27.09 7.59 -3.99
CA GLU A 167 -28.23 8.19 -3.28
C GLU A 167 -29.49 7.34 -3.37
N GLY A 168 -29.61 6.53 -4.42
CA GLY A 168 -30.73 5.63 -4.63
C GLY A 168 -30.89 5.16 -6.06
N LEU A 169 -32.02 4.51 -6.32
CA LEU A 169 -32.46 4.08 -7.65
C LEU A 169 -33.76 4.82 -8.00
N PHE A 170 -33.85 5.27 -9.24
CA PHE A 170 -35.10 5.81 -9.75
C PHE A 170 -36.15 4.70 -9.81
N LYS A 171 -37.36 5.00 -9.33
CA LYS A 171 -38.48 4.04 -9.30
C LYS A 171 -39.26 4.05 -10.60
N THR A 172 -39.20 5.13 -11.36
CA THR A 172 -39.93 5.31 -12.61
C THR A 172 -39.10 6.09 -13.62
N ASP A 173 -39.37 5.87 -14.92
CA ASP A 173 -38.73 6.60 -16.01
C ASP A 173 -38.97 8.12 -15.92
N ARG A 174 -40.14 8.50 -15.40
CA ARG A 174 -40.48 9.92 -15.19
C ARG A 174 -39.56 10.57 -14.15
N GLU A 175 -39.31 9.90 -13.04
CA GLU A 175 -38.39 10.38 -11.99
C GLU A 175 -36.98 10.54 -12.55
N ALA A 176 -36.52 9.58 -13.35
CA ALA A 176 -35.23 9.65 -14.01
C ALA A 176 -35.14 10.83 -14.99
N ALA A 177 -36.16 11.05 -15.80
CA ALA A 177 -36.21 12.15 -16.74
C ALA A 177 -36.27 13.54 -16.04
N GLU A 178 -37.04 13.66 -14.97
CA GLU A 178 -37.09 14.86 -14.15
C GLU A 178 -35.72 15.18 -13.52
N TYR A 179 -35.02 14.19 -12.99
CA TYR A 179 -33.69 14.36 -12.44
C TYR A 179 -32.68 14.75 -13.51
N GLN A 180 -32.69 14.07 -14.66
CA GLN A 180 -31.78 14.36 -15.79
C GLN A 180 -31.98 15.80 -16.30
N ALA A 181 -33.22 16.32 -16.31
CA ALA A 181 -33.49 17.68 -16.70
C ALA A 181 -32.86 18.73 -15.76
N THR A 182 -32.49 18.33 -14.54
CA THR A 182 -31.77 19.21 -13.59
C THR A 182 -30.26 19.23 -13.84
N ILE A 183 -29.71 18.26 -14.59
CA ILE A 183 -28.27 18.15 -14.87
C ILE A 183 -27.99 18.93 -16.16
N ASN A 184 -27.24 20.00 -16.04
CA ASN A 184 -26.87 20.84 -17.19
C ASN A 184 -25.59 20.30 -17.91
N ASP A 185 -25.60 19.00 -18.26
CA ASP A 185 -24.51 18.33 -18.95
C ASP A 185 -25.03 17.64 -20.23
N GLU A 186 -24.59 18.12 -21.39
CA GLU A 186 -24.97 17.55 -22.70
C GLU A 186 -24.57 16.06 -22.85
N ALA A 187 -23.50 15.62 -22.20
CA ALA A 187 -23.03 14.24 -22.31
C ALA A 187 -23.96 13.27 -21.54
N VAL A 188 -24.59 13.73 -20.46
CA VAL A 188 -25.56 12.95 -19.68
C VAL A 188 -26.92 12.95 -20.38
N ASN A 189 -27.35 14.07 -20.94
CA ASN A 189 -28.63 14.21 -21.62
C ASN A 189 -28.73 13.42 -22.95
N LYS A 190 -27.60 13.01 -23.52
CA LYS A 190 -27.57 12.17 -24.73
C LYS A 190 -27.62 10.66 -24.49
N ARG A 191 -27.69 10.23 -23.24
CA ARG A 191 -27.68 8.80 -22.84
C ARG A 191 -29.06 8.22 -22.55
N VAL A 192 -30.12 8.90 -22.94
CA VAL A 192 -31.52 8.43 -22.85
C VAL A 192 -31.97 7.84 -24.16
#